data_dd84167c8a1b2d167d84e0708413017c
#
_entry.id   dd84167c8a1b2d167d84e0708413017c
#
_cell.length_a   1.000
_cell.length_b   1.000
_cell.length_c   1.000
_cell.angle_alpha   90.00
_cell.angle_beta   90.00
_cell.angle_gamma   90.00
#
_symmetry.space_group_name_H-M   'P 1'
#
loop_
_entity.id
_entity.type
_entity.pdbx_description
1 polymer ?
#
loop_
_entity_poly.entity_id
_entity_poly.type
_entity_poly.pdbx_seq_one_letter_code
_entity_poly.pdbx_strand_id
1 'polypeptide(L)'
;MDHRLRTELWTSWASLLRSYAAAHGLNSRHHAVVEVGADEITLRVASHWLRFTHQTLEDSEGHRSSFELQEDGTVKLNGIVEEMDLAAERLAREMMQSE
;
A
#
# COMPACT_ATOMS: atom_id res chain seq x y z
N MET A 1 14.37 -8.42 -12.10
CA MET A 1 14.15 -8.75 -10.66
C MET A 1 13.82 -10.23 -10.54
N ASP A 2 14.49 -10.96 -9.68
CA ASP A 2 14.16 -12.37 -9.52
C ASP A 2 12.89 -12.54 -8.67
N HIS A 3 12.32 -13.73 -8.75
CA HIS A 3 11.05 -14.04 -8.09
C HIS A 3 11.12 -13.92 -6.55
N ARG A 4 12.24 -14.33 -5.97
CA ARG A 4 12.42 -14.30 -4.52
C ARG A 4 12.45 -12.87 -3.99
N LEU A 5 13.23 -12.01 -4.65
CA LEU A 5 13.30 -10.60 -4.26
C LEU A 5 11.96 -9.90 -4.43
N ARG A 6 11.25 -10.21 -5.51
CA ARG A 6 9.91 -9.65 -5.73
C ARG A 6 8.96 -10.04 -4.61
N THR A 7 9.00 -11.30 -4.18
CA THR A 7 8.15 -11.79 -3.09
C THR A 7 8.51 -11.11 -1.77
N GLU A 8 9.80 -10.92 -1.51
CA GLU A 8 10.25 -10.24 -0.30
C GLU A 8 9.81 -8.78 -0.26
N LEU A 9 9.94 -8.07 -1.37
CA LEU A 9 9.49 -6.68 -1.48
C LEU A 9 7.97 -6.57 -1.33
N TRP A 10 7.24 -7.49 -1.93
CA TRP A 10 5.79 -7.55 -1.84
C TRP A 10 5.32 -7.75 -0.40
N THR A 11 5.93 -8.70 0.30
CA THR A 11 5.65 -8.95 1.70
C THR A 11 6.00 -7.76 2.58
N SER A 12 7.14 -7.12 2.31
CA SER A 12 7.57 -5.92 3.03
C SER A 12 6.58 -4.77 2.85
N TRP A 13 6.10 -4.57 1.62
CA TRP A 13 5.10 -3.55 1.34
C TRP A 13 3.83 -3.77 2.17
N ALA A 14 3.32 -4.99 2.19
CA ALA A 14 2.15 -5.34 2.98
C ALA A 14 2.36 -5.10 4.48
N SER A 15 3.55 -5.46 4.99
CA SER A 15 3.89 -5.27 6.40
C SER A 15 3.96 -3.79 6.77
N LEU A 16 4.53 -2.97 5.91
CA LEU A 16 4.60 -1.52 6.13
C LEU A 16 3.20 -0.91 6.16
N LEU A 17 2.34 -1.30 5.23
CA LEU A 17 0.95 -0.81 5.22
C LEU A 17 0.22 -1.17 6.51
N ARG A 18 0.37 -2.40 6.98
CA ARG A 18 -0.24 -2.86 8.23
C ARG A 18 0.24 -2.06 9.43
N SER A 19 1.55 -1.86 9.50
CA SER A 19 2.17 -1.16 10.62
C SER A 19 1.72 0.29 10.71
N TYR A 20 1.73 0.99 9.60
CA TYR A 20 1.32 2.39 9.57
C TYR A 20 -0.19 2.57 9.70
N ALA A 21 -0.97 1.67 9.12
CA ALA A 21 -2.41 1.72 9.29
C ALA A 21 -2.78 1.52 10.77
N ALA A 22 -2.12 0.59 11.46
CA ALA A 22 -2.31 0.37 12.88
C ALA A 22 -1.91 1.61 13.69
N ALA A 23 -0.77 2.22 13.38
CA ALA A 23 -0.28 3.40 14.09
C ALA A 23 -1.24 4.59 13.93
N HIS A 24 -1.70 4.85 12.72
CA HIS A 24 -2.64 5.95 12.46
C HIS A 24 -4.07 5.65 12.90
N GLY A 25 -4.36 4.38 13.18
CA GLY A 25 -5.68 3.94 13.59
C GLY A 25 -5.95 3.95 15.09
N LEU A 26 -4.95 4.28 15.92
CA LEU A 26 -5.07 4.19 17.38
C LEU A 26 -6.24 4.98 17.95
N ASN A 27 -6.55 6.12 17.37
CA ASN A 27 -7.65 6.97 17.82
C ASN A 27 -8.75 7.11 16.77
N SER A 28 -8.78 6.20 15.81
CA SER A 28 -9.76 6.25 14.73
C SER A 28 -10.99 5.42 15.06
N ARG A 29 -12.12 5.83 14.51
CA ARG A 29 -13.37 5.06 14.57
C ARG A 29 -13.30 3.83 13.68
N HIS A 30 -12.44 3.86 12.70
CA HIS A 30 -12.37 2.81 11.68
C HIS A 30 -11.13 1.96 11.85
N HIS A 31 -11.28 0.69 11.57
CA HIS A 31 -10.17 -0.24 11.56
C HIS A 31 -9.72 -0.47 10.12
N ALA A 32 -8.43 -0.48 9.93
CA ALA A 32 -7.85 -0.82 8.64
C ALA A 32 -7.68 -2.33 8.54
N VAL A 33 -7.97 -2.87 7.37
CA VAL A 33 -7.75 -4.28 7.05
C VAL A 33 -6.80 -4.35 5.87
N VAL A 34 -5.74 -5.12 5.99
CA VAL A 34 -4.82 -5.35 4.87
C VAL A 34 -4.93 -6.82 4.48
N GLU A 35 -5.44 -7.05 3.27
CA GLU A 35 -5.59 -8.38 2.70
C GLU A 35 -4.45 -8.61 1.72
N VAL A 36 -3.73 -9.70 1.87
CA VAL A 36 -2.53 -9.99 1.08
C VAL A 36 -2.70 -11.26 0.27
N GLY A 37 -2.57 -11.13 -1.04
CA GLY A 37 -2.52 -12.26 -1.94
C GLY A 37 -1.22 -12.23 -2.73
N ALA A 38 -0.98 -13.23 -3.56
CA ALA A 38 0.21 -13.33 -4.38
C ALA A 38 0.28 -12.20 -5.43
N ASP A 39 -0.87 -11.80 -5.95
CA ASP A 39 -0.94 -10.82 -7.04
C ASP A 39 -1.66 -9.53 -6.67
N GLU A 40 -2.16 -9.44 -5.45
CA GLU A 40 -2.98 -8.30 -5.04
C GLU A 40 -2.88 -8.06 -3.55
N ILE A 41 -2.73 -6.79 -3.15
CA ILE A 41 -2.81 -6.36 -1.75
C ILE A 41 -3.90 -5.30 -1.70
N THR A 42 -4.83 -5.43 -0.75
CA THR A 42 -5.89 -4.44 -0.55
C THR A 42 -5.80 -3.86 0.85
N LEU A 43 -5.75 -2.53 0.92
CA LEU A 43 -5.88 -1.79 2.18
C LEU A 43 -7.30 -1.23 2.21
N ARG A 44 -8.10 -1.65 3.18
CA ARG A 44 -9.50 -1.23 3.30
C ARG A 44 -9.73 -0.51 4.61
N VAL A 45 -10.39 0.64 4.55
CA VAL A 45 -10.80 1.42 5.71
C VAL A 45 -12.25 1.86 5.48
N ALA A 46 -13.18 1.30 6.25
CA ALA A 46 -14.62 1.53 6.05
C ALA A 46 -15.04 1.17 4.63
N SER A 47 -15.63 2.10 3.89
CA SER A 47 -16.04 1.88 2.49
C SER A 47 -14.97 2.23 1.48
N HIS A 48 -13.82 2.72 1.94
CA HIS A 48 -12.70 3.09 1.06
C HIS A 48 -11.67 1.98 0.99
N TRP A 49 -11.06 1.81 -0.18
CA TRP A 49 -10.00 0.83 -0.34
C TRP A 49 -8.96 1.28 -1.37
N LEU A 50 -7.74 0.78 -1.18
CA LEU A 50 -6.65 0.88 -2.14
C LEU A 50 -6.25 -0.55 -2.50
N ARG A 51 -6.15 -0.83 -3.79
CA ARG A 51 -5.75 -2.15 -4.29
C ARG A 51 -4.47 -2.03 -5.10
N PHE A 52 -3.47 -2.76 -4.64
CA PHE A 52 -2.16 -2.80 -5.29
C PHE A 52 -2.02 -4.10 -6.06
N THR A 53 -1.59 -4.01 -7.31
CA THR A 53 -1.10 -5.15 -8.07
C THR A 53 0.39 -4.94 -8.30
N HIS A 54 1.05 -5.84 -9.01
CA HIS A 54 2.47 -5.65 -9.32
C HIS A 54 2.73 -4.49 -10.29
N GLN A 55 1.69 -3.92 -10.90
CA GLN A 55 1.81 -2.87 -11.90
C GLN A 55 0.91 -1.66 -11.66
N THR A 56 -0.08 -1.78 -10.80
CA THR A 56 -1.08 -0.71 -10.65
C THR A 56 -1.49 -0.48 -9.21
N LEU A 57 -2.00 0.72 -8.96
CA LEU A 57 -2.72 1.09 -7.76
C LEU A 57 -4.08 1.62 -8.19
N GLU A 58 -5.15 1.06 -7.63
CA GLU A 58 -6.52 1.50 -7.90
C GLU A 58 -7.20 1.83 -6.59
N ASP A 59 -8.01 2.89 -6.56
CA ASP A 59 -8.78 3.25 -5.37
C ASP A 59 -10.27 2.98 -5.56
N SER A 60 -11.03 3.12 -4.47
CA SER A 60 -12.46 2.85 -4.47
C SER A 60 -13.29 3.86 -5.28
N GLU A 61 -12.68 4.97 -5.70
CA GLU A 61 -13.33 5.97 -6.52
C GLU A 61 -13.07 5.78 -8.02
N GLY A 62 -12.33 4.74 -8.37
CA GLY A 62 -12.05 4.40 -9.76
C GLY A 62 -10.80 5.03 -10.33
N HIS A 63 -10.01 5.72 -9.50
CA HIS A 63 -8.72 6.25 -9.94
C HIS A 63 -7.70 5.14 -10.05
N ARG A 64 -6.89 5.18 -11.09
CA ARG A 64 -5.84 4.18 -11.33
C ARG A 64 -4.51 4.87 -11.61
N SER A 65 -3.46 4.37 -11.00
CA SER A 65 -2.10 4.87 -11.17
C SER A 65 -1.15 3.71 -11.42
N SER A 66 0.01 3.99 -12.00
CA SER A 66 1.05 2.97 -12.09
C SER A 66 1.69 2.76 -10.71
N PHE A 67 2.08 1.54 -10.43
CA PHE A 67 2.70 1.17 -9.16
C PHE A 67 3.74 0.08 -9.42
N GLU A 68 4.95 0.27 -8.89
CA GLU A 68 6.03 -0.70 -9.08
C GLU A 68 6.98 -0.68 -7.89
N LEU A 69 7.21 -1.84 -7.30
CA LEU A 69 8.25 -2.01 -6.28
C LEU A 69 9.57 -2.23 -6.98
N GLN A 70 10.61 -1.51 -6.56
CA GLN A 70 11.92 -1.54 -7.18
C GLN A 70 12.94 -2.27 -6.32
N GLU A 71 13.99 -2.82 -6.97
CA GLU A 71 14.99 -3.65 -6.30
C GLU A 71 15.73 -2.96 -5.16
N ASP A 72 15.85 -1.64 -5.23
CA ASP A 72 16.58 -0.85 -4.23
C ASP A 72 15.74 -0.49 -3.01
N GLY A 73 14.52 -1.01 -2.90
CA GLY A 73 13.64 -0.71 -1.77
C GLY A 73 12.83 0.56 -1.93
N THR A 74 12.79 1.11 -3.14
CA THR A 74 11.93 2.24 -3.46
C THR A 74 10.67 1.74 -4.15
N VAL A 75 9.67 2.62 -4.25
CA VAL A 75 8.46 2.37 -5.01
C VAL A 75 8.30 3.51 -6.03
N LYS A 76 7.88 3.13 -7.22
CA LYS A 76 7.56 4.10 -8.26
C LYS A 76 6.04 4.17 -8.36
N LEU A 77 5.48 5.29 -7.98
CA LEU A 77 4.04 5.50 -7.95
C LEU A 77 3.69 6.68 -8.86
N ASN A 78 2.96 6.38 -9.92
CA ASN A 78 2.56 7.38 -10.90
C ASN A 78 3.76 8.17 -11.45
N GLY A 79 4.88 7.46 -11.68
CA GLY A 79 6.11 8.05 -12.20
C GLY A 79 7.02 8.68 -11.17
N ILE A 80 6.60 8.76 -9.91
CA ILE A 80 7.38 9.36 -8.82
C ILE A 80 8.01 8.27 -7.97
N VAL A 81 9.32 8.37 -7.74
CA VAL A 81 10.08 7.39 -6.95
C VAL A 81 10.20 7.88 -5.50
N GLU A 82 9.84 7.02 -4.55
CA GLU A 82 9.92 7.30 -3.11
C GLU A 82 10.43 6.07 -2.38
N GLU A 83 10.93 6.27 -1.15
CA GLU A 83 11.22 5.16 -0.26
C GLU A 83 9.92 4.42 0.07
N MET A 84 9.94 3.09 0.08
CA MET A 84 8.77 2.28 0.41
C MET A 84 8.16 2.67 1.74
N ASP A 85 9.01 2.88 2.73
CA ASP A 85 8.61 3.24 4.09
C ASP A 85 7.80 4.54 4.11
N LEU A 86 8.30 5.56 3.44
CA LEU A 86 7.63 6.86 3.37
C LEU A 86 6.32 6.80 2.58
N ALA A 87 6.32 6.07 1.48
CA ALA A 87 5.13 5.92 0.65
C ALA A 87 4.02 5.17 1.39
N ALA A 88 4.38 4.08 2.08
CA ALA A 88 3.42 3.29 2.85
C ALA A 88 2.82 4.12 3.99
N GLU A 89 3.65 4.89 4.69
CA GLU A 89 3.21 5.76 5.76
C GLU A 89 2.21 6.80 5.25
N ARG A 90 2.55 7.46 4.15
CA ARG A 90 1.69 8.49 3.55
C ARG A 90 0.34 7.93 3.11
N LEU A 91 0.36 6.80 2.40
CA LEU A 91 -0.86 6.18 1.91
C LEU A 91 -1.76 5.69 3.06
N ALA A 92 -1.16 5.08 4.08
CA ALA A 92 -1.92 4.63 5.24
C ALA A 92 -2.51 5.81 6.00
N ARG A 93 -1.74 6.88 6.20
CA ARG A 93 -2.21 8.09 6.87
C ARG A 93 -3.39 8.72 6.12
N GLU A 94 -3.26 8.87 4.81
CA GLU A 94 -4.33 9.44 3.99
C GLU A 94 -5.61 8.61 4.06
N MET A 95 -5.48 7.29 4.02
CA MET A 95 -6.63 6.39 4.13
C MET A 95 -7.31 6.49 5.49
N MET A 96 -6.53 6.60 6.57
CA MET A 96 -7.08 6.68 7.92
C MET A 96 -7.70 8.05 8.21
N GLN A 97 -7.32 9.09 7.47
CA GLN A 97 -7.86 10.44 7.63
C GLN A 97 -9.03 10.72 6.69
N SER A 98 -9.21 9.90 5.67
CA SER A 98 -10.28 10.12 4.69
C SER A 98 -11.59 9.50 5.19
N GLU A 99 -12.54 10.33 5.49
CA GLU A 99 -13.85 9.91 5.95
C GLU A 99 -14.98 10.51 5.11
#